data_68d14b2a4dd85ba83ca8ca06570a497e
#
_entry.id   68d14b2a4dd85ba83ca8ca06570a497e
#
_cell.length_a   1.000
_cell.length_b   1.000
_cell.length_c   1.000
_cell.angle_alpha   90.00
_cell.angle_beta   90.00
_cell.angle_gamma   90.00
#
_symmetry.space_group_name_H-M   'P 1'
#
loop_
_entity.id
_entity.type
_entity.pdbx_description
1 polymer ?
#
loop_
_entity_poly.entity_id
_entity_poly.type
_entity_poly.pdbx_seq_one_letter_code
_entity_poly.pdbx_strand_id
1 'polypeptide(L)'
;MAETAAIGAQFRELPLETYLDKVKGGWAGQMIGVAYGAPTEFRACGRIYDEDIPKWTPESIRNALGQDDIYVELSFLEAIEEHGLDITWEQAGRAFAATKFPLWHANKQARENLLAGIMPPESGGTRHNPHWADIDFQIEADLFGLINPGLPRSSADICHVFGRIMNSGDGFYGGLFVAAMYTEAFFEPDVRKIVEFGLTQIPSYSVYARTIRDVIRWHDEKPDDWRATWKKIEEKWASRPSGRCSDKFPGFNIDASLNGAYIVMGLLYGGGDVAKTMEISTRCGQDSDCNPSNAAGILCTALGYSGIPAEFRGTIPQIANDRFAEVKYTWNTLIPACEKFARQNVTRAGGSVTMTRGREVLVIPSQRDSTSH
;
A
#
# COMPACT_ATOMS: atom_id res chain seq x y z
N MET A 1 -13.22 -20.33 43.08
CA MET A 1 -13.16 -18.95 42.55
C MET A 1 -11.94 -18.88 41.67
N ALA A 2 -12.12 -18.88 40.37
CA ALA A 2 -11.03 -18.71 39.40
C ALA A 2 -10.84 -17.21 39.20
N GLU A 3 -9.69 -16.71 39.63
CA GLU A 3 -9.21 -15.37 39.27
C GLU A 3 -8.98 -15.31 37.75
N THR A 4 -9.87 -14.65 37.04
CA THR A 4 -9.62 -14.20 35.68
C THR A 4 -8.54 -13.13 35.79
N ALA A 5 -7.28 -13.49 35.53
CA ALA A 5 -6.21 -12.54 35.35
C ALA A 5 -6.62 -11.64 34.18
N ALA A 6 -6.89 -10.38 34.46
CA ALA A 6 -7.05 -9.36 33.46
C ALA A 6 -5.71 -9.27 32.70
N ILE A 7 -5.69 -9.75 31.46
CA ILE A 7 -4.56 -9.51 30.53
C ILE A 7 -4.52 -8.00 30.33
N GLY A 8 -3.57 -7.34 31.00
CA GLY A 8 -3.36 -5.91 30.86
C GLY A 8 -3.10 -5.58 29.38
N ALA A 9 -3.88 -4.67 28.82
CA ALA A 9 -3.68 -4.22 27.45
C ALA A 9 -2.23 -3.75 27.30
N GLN A 10 -1.47 -4.39 26.39
CA GLN A 10 -0.13 -3.94 26.06
C GLN A 10 -0.25 -2.68 25.18
N PHE A 11 0.52 -1.66 25.51
CA PHE A 11 0.59 -0.43 24.70
C PHE A 11 1.99 -0.30 24.09
N ARG A 12 2.02 0.28 22.91
CA ARG A 12 3.26 0.69 22.21
C ARG A 12 3.31 2.22 22.22
N GLU A 13 4.48 2.78 22.49
CA GLU A 13 4.68 4.22 22.46
C GLU A 13 5.35 4.63 21.14
N LEU A 14 4.83 5.67 20.51
CA LEU A 14 5.40 6.26 19.31
C LEU A 14 5.46 7.78 19.50
N PRO A 15 6.67 8.36 19.67
CA PRO A 15 6.81 9.81 19.72
C PRO A 15 6.23 10.44 18.45
N LEU A 16 5.50 11.54 18.59
CA LEU A 16 4.84 12.19 17.45
C LEU A 16 5.84 12.62 16.39
N GLU A 17 7.01 13.11 16.79
CA GLU A 17 8.09 13.45 15.85
C GLU A 17 8.54 12.24 15.02
N THR A 18 8.60 11.05 15.64
CA THR A 18 8.92 9.79 14.95
C THR A 18 7.78 9.39 14.01
N TYR A 19 6.52 9.53 14.43
CA TYR A 19 5.38 9.31 13.55
C TYR A 19 5.45 10.22 12.32
N LEU A 20 5.70 11.52 12.52
CA LEU A 20 5.79 12.50 11.43
C LEU A 20 6.94 12.21 10.47
N ASP A 21 8.09 11.77 10.97
CA ASP A 21 9.20 11.36 10.12
C ASP A 21 8.85 10.12 9.29
N LYS A 22 8.20 9.14 9.91
CA LYS A 22 7.82 7.87 9.26
C LYS A 22 6.67 8.04 8.26
N VAL A 23 5.63 8.82 8.56
CA VAL A 23 4.55 9.07 7.60
C VAL A 23 5.04 9.87 6.39
N LYS A 24 5.95 10.82 6.60
CA LYS A 24 6.66 11.48 5.49
C LYS A 24 7.50 10.50 4.70
N GLY A 25 8.16 9.55 5.39
CA GLY A 25 8.91 8.47 4.75
C GLY A 25 8.05 7.65 3.81
N GLY A 26 6.88 7.21 4.27
CA GLY A 26 5.94 6.41 3.49
C GLY A 26 5.47 7.14 2.23
N TRP A 27 4.95 8.35 2.37
CA TRP A 27 4.50 9.15 1.23
C TRP A 27 5.65 9.50 0.27
N ALA A 28 6.83 9.86 0.78
CA ALA A 28 7.98 10.14 -0.09
C ALA A 28 8.45 8.89 -0.82
N GLY A 29 8.50 7.74 -0.13
CA GLY A 29 8.86 6.45 -0.72
C GLY A 29 7.95 6.06 -1.86
N GLN A 30 6.63 6.18 -1.66
CA GLN A 30 5.61 5.94 -2.66
C GLN A 30 5.80 6.87 -3.89
N MET A 31 5.88 8.18 -3.66
CA MET A 31 6.07 9.15 -4.74
C MET A 31 7.38 8.94 -5.51
N ILE A 32 8.47 8.61 -4.83
CA ILE A 32 9.76 8.32 -5.45
C ILE A 32 9.69 7.01 -6.24
N GLY A 33 9.08 5.97 -5.66
CA GLY A 33 8.96 4.65 -6.27
C GLY A 33 8.16 4.68 -7.56
N VAL A 34 6.97 5.31 -7.55
CA VAL A 34 6.14 5.43 -8.76
C VAL A 34 6.83 6.25 -9.84
N ALA A 35 7.45 7.37 -9.49
CA ALA A 35 8.16 8.22 -10.46
C ALA A 35 9.43 7.54 -11.01
N TYR A 36 10.08 6.67 -10.23
CA TYR A 36 11.23 5.87 -10.65
C TYR A 36 10.84 4.82 -11.68
N GLY A 37 9.73 4.12 -11.45
CA GLY A 37 9.27 3.03 -12.30
C GLY A 37 8.51 3.49 -13.55
N ALA A 38 7.83 4.63 -13.52
CA ALA A 38 6.94 5.11 -14.57
C ALA A 38 7.50 5.05 -16.02
N PRO A 39 8.78 5.33 -16.28
CA PRO A 39 9.32 5.18 -17.63
C PRO A 39 9.32 3.75 -18.17
N THR A 40 9.11 2.75 -17.32
CA THR A 40 9.19 1.31 -17.67
C THR A 40 7.84 0.61 -17.62
N GLU A 41 6.79 1.29 -17.20
CA GLU A 41 5.45 0.74 -17.04
C GLU A 41 5.00 -0.03 -18.29
N PHE A 42 4.60 -1.30 -18.08
CA PHE A 42 4.19 -2.27 -19.11
C PHE A 42 5.16 -2.50 -20.27
N ARG A 43 6.43 -2.08 -20.17
CA ARG A 43 7.45 -2.37 -21.21
C ARG A 43 8.03 -3.78 -21.10
N ALA A 44 7.86 -4.44 -19.96
CA ALA A 44 8.32 -5.79 -19.70
C ALA A 44 7.20 -6.64 -19.08
N CYS A 45 6.30 -7.16 -19.92
CA CYS A 45 5.23 -8.04 -19.50
C CYS A 45 5.64 -9.50 -19.73
N GLY A 46 5.62 -10.33 -18.68
CA GLY A 46 6.07 -11.72 -18.71
C GLY A 46 7.57 -11.88 -18.99
N ARG A 47 8.36 -10.86 -18.78
CA ARG A 47 9.83 -10.87 -18.85
C ARG A 47 10.45 -9.86 -17.90
N ILE A 48 11.68 -10.07 -17.52
CA ILE A 48 12.46 -9.10 -16.75
C ILE A 48 12.76 -7.89 -17.64
N TYR A 49 12.67 -6.69 -17.07
CA TYR A 49 13.14 -5.47 -17.71
C TYR A 49 14.67 -5.41 -17.59
N ASP A 50 15.38 -5.78 -18.64
CA ASP A 50 16.85 -5.84 -18.69
C ASP A 50 17.50 -4.60 -19.32
N GLU A 51 16.68 -3.71 -19.88
CA GLU A 51 17.11 -2.45 -20.46
C GLU A 51 17.55 -1.45 -19.35
N ASP A 52 18.19 -0.36 -19.75
CA ASP A 52 18.57 0.70 -18.83
C ASP A 52 17.33 1.42 -18.28
N ILE A 53 17.19 1.47 -16.96
CA ILE A 53 16.21 2.32 -16.31
C ILE A 53 16.70 3.77 -16.43
N PRO A 54 15.85 4.70 -16.87
CA PRO A 54 16.23 6.11 -16.98
C PRO A 54 16.81 6.64 -15.66
N LYS A 55 17.90 7.39 -15.79
CA LYS A 55 18.58 7.95 -14.61
C LYS A 55 17.66 8.91 -13.86
N TRP A 56 17.60 8.75 -12.54
CA TRP A 56 16.90 9.68 -11.66
C TRP A 56 17.46 11.10 -11.78
N THR A 57 16.57 12.06 -11.96
CA THR A 57 16.88 13.50 -11.96
C THR A 57 15.96 14.24 -11.00
N PRO A 58 16.29 15.48 -10.62
CA PRO A 58 15.41 16.28 -9.77
C PRO A 58 13.98 16.43 -10.32
N GLU A 59 13.81 16.43 -11.64
CA GLU A 59 12.52 16.58 -12.31
C GLU A 59 11.69 15.30 -12.28
N SER A 60 12.31 14.14 -12.08
CA SER A 60 11.64 12.84 -12.10
C SER A 60 10.48 12.78 -11.10
N ILE A 61 10.62 13.40 -9.93
CA ILE A 61 9.60 13.40 -8.88
C ILE A 61 8.25 14.01 -9.32
N ARG A 62 8.26 14.91 -10.33
CA ARG A 62 7.03 15.54 -10.82
C ARG A 62 6.03 14.55 -11.41
N ASN A 63 6.52 13.40 -11.88
CA ASN A 63 5.67 12.34 -12.39
C ASN A 63 4.66 11.86 -11.34
N ALA A 64 5.06 11.78 -10.07
CA ALA A 64 4.19 11.37 -8.97
C ALA A 64 2.93 12.23 -8.79
N LEU A 65 2.95 13.49 -9.25
CA LEU A 65 1.79 14.38 -9.10
C LEU A 65 0.56 13.95 -9.93
N GLY A 66 0.75 13.09 -10.93
CA GLY A 66 -0.31 12.64 -11.84
C GLY A 66 -0.57 11.13 -11.81
N GLN A 67 -0.01 10.42 -10.86
CA GLN A 67 -0.13 8.96 -10.77
C GLN A 67 -1.41 8.52 -10.06
N ASP A 68 -2.02 7.45 -10.58
CA ASP A 68 -3.33 6.99 -10.13
C ASP A 68 -3.28 6.34 -8.74
N ASP A 69 -2.23 5.62 -8.40
CA ASP A 69 -2.01 5.11 -7.05
C ASP A 69 -2.10 6.23 -6.00
N ILE A 70 -1.58 7.43 -6.30
CA ILE A 70 -1.57 8.57 -5.38
C ILE A 70 -2.90 9.34 -5.40
N TYR A 71 -3.42 9.75 -6.56
CA TYR A 71 -4.63 10.59 -6.56
C TYR A 71 -5.87 9.81 -6.14
N VAL A 72 -5.96 8.51 -6.39
CA VAL A 72 -7.12 7.72 -5.96
C VAL A 72 -7.16 7.60 -4.45
N GLU A 73 -6.07 7.20 -3.79
CA GLU A 73 -6.07 7.10 -2.33
C GLU A 73 -6.23 8.48 -1.65
N LEU A 74 -5.73 9.56 -2.24
CA LEU A 74 -5.99 10.91 -1.74
C LEU A 74 -7.46 11.32 -1.87
N SER A 75 -8.20 10.80 -2.87
CA SER A 75 -9.65 10.98 -2.93
C SER A 75 -10.38 10.24 -1.80
N PHE A 76 -9.84 9.11 -1.32
CA PHE A 76 -10.34 8.45 -0.11
C PHE A 76 -10.12 9.30 1.14
N LEU A 77 -8.98 9.95 1.23
CA LEU A 77 -8.72 10.90 2.32
C LEU A 77 -9.69 12.10 2.29
N GLU A 78 -10.03 12.62 1.10
CA GLU A 78 -11.06 13.66 0.95
C GLU A 78 -12.42 13.18 1.46
N ALA A 79 -12.82 11.97 1.11
CA ALA A 79 -14.07 11.37 1.57
C ALA A 79 -14.10 11.16 3.09
N ILE A 80 -12.96 10.75 3.68
CA ILE A 80 -12.82 10.63 5.14
C ILE A 80 -12.89 12.01 5.81
N GLU A 81 -12.32 13.04 5.22
CA GLU A 81 -12.44 14.42 5.77
C GLU A 81 -13.87 14.95 5.76
N GLU A 82 -14.63 14.61 4.73
CA GLU A 82 -16.02 15.04 4.57
C GLU A 82 -16.98 14.29 5.50
N HIS A 83 -16.83 12.96 5.60
CA HIS A 83 -17.79 12.10 6.28
C HIS A 83 -17.31 11.56 7.64
N GLY A 84 -16.03 11.76 7.99
CA GLY A 84 -15.42 11.21 9.20
C GLY A 84 -14.99 9.75 9.06
N LEU A 85 -14.40 9.22 10.14
CA LEU A 85 -13.89 7.84 10.18
C LEU A 85 -15.00 6.77 10.26
N ASP A 86 -16.25 7.16 10.49
CA ASP A 86 -17.42 6.27 10.46
C ASP A 86 -18.11 6.26 9.09
N ILE A 87 -17.40 6.69 8.04
CA ILE A 87 -17.87 6.70 6.66
C ILE A 87 -18.43 5.32 6.27
N THR A 88 -19.63 5.33 5.70
CA THR A 88 -20.30 4.11 5.26
C THR A 88 -19.88 3.70 3.84
N TRP A 89 -20.10 2.45 3.47
CA TRP A 89 -19.88 1.96 2.11
C TRP A 89 -20.64 2.79 1.06
N GLU A 90 -21.88 3.22 1.38
CA GLU A 90 -22.67 4.04 0.49
C GLU A 90 -22.04 5.44 0.28
N GLN A 91 -21.60 6.09 1.38
CA GLN A 91 -20.92 7.39 1.30
C GLN A 91 -19.61 7.29 0.51
N ALA A 92 -18.77 6.30 0.82
CA ALA A 92 -17.52 6.07 0.12
C ALA A 92 -17.75 5.76 -1.38
N GLY A 93 -18.71 4.90 -1.70
CA GLY A 93 -19.08 4.60 -3.08
C GLY A 93 -19.60 5.82 -3.84
N ARG A 94 -20.43 6.67 -3.22
CA ARG A 94 -20.92 7.91 -3.84
C ARG A 94 -19.78 8.92 -4.05
N ALA A 95 -18.89 9.08 -3.09
CA ALA A 95 -17.72 9.94 -3.22
C ALA A 95 -16.83 9.47 -4.38
N PHE A 96 -16.53 8.16 -4.46
CA PHE A 96 -15.75 7.59 -5.55
C PHE A 96 -16.45 7.74 -6.92
N ALA A 97 -17.75 7.52 -7.00
CA ALA A 97 -18.53 7.70 -8.24
C ALA A 97 -18.52 9.15 -8.75
N ALA A 98 -18.39 10.13 -7.85
CA ALA A 98 -18.35 11.56 -8.20
C ALA A 98 -17.00 12.02 -8.76
N THR A 99 -15.94 11.23 -8.60
CA THR A 99 -14.60 11.53 -9.11
C THR A 99 -14.58 11.58 -10.64
N LYS A 100 -13.68 12.40 -11.22
CA LYS A 100 -13.60 12.60 -12.68
C LYS A 100 -12.24 12.24 -13.26
N PHE A 101 -11.29 11.87 -12.42
CA PHE A 101 -9.97 11.47 -12.89
C PHE A 101 -10.01 10.17 -13.72
N PRO A 102 -9.00 9.93 -14.56
CA PRO A 102 -8.88 8.68 -15.30
C PRO A 102 -8.82 7.48 -14.35
N LEU A 103 -9.50 6.39 -14.73
CA LEU A 103 -9.50 5.13 -13.99
C LEU A 103 -9.33 3.96 -14.97
N TRP A 104 -8.73 2.90 -14.45
CA TRP A 104 -8.42 1.71 -15.21
C TRP A 104 -9.03 0.48 -14.52
N HIS A 105 -8.98 -0.67 -15.11
CA HIS A 105 -9.30 -1.99 -14.54
C HIS A 105 -10.46 -2.00 -13.54
N ALA A 106 -10.20 -2.46 -12.31
CA ALA A 106 -11.22 -2.61 -11.28
C ALA A 106 -11.83 -1.28 -10.86
N ASN A 107 -11.05 -0.21 -10.79
CA ASN A 107 -11.50 1.13 -10.47
C ASN A 107 -12.49 1.68 -11.51
N LYS A 108 -12.17 1.53 -12.78
CA LYS A 108 -13.04 1.98 -13.87
C LYS A 108 -14.37 1.23 -13.85
N GLN A 109 -14.32 -0.09 -13.75
CA GLN A 109 -15.52 -0.91 -13.68
C GLN A 109 -16.35 -0.60 -12.42
N ALA A 110 -15.68 -0.37 -11.28
CA ALA A 110 -16.37 0.01 -10.05
C ALA A 110 -17.14 1.32 -10.21
N ARG A 111 -16.52 2.37 -10.79
CA ARG A 111 -17.21 3.64 -11.02
C ARG A 111 -18.41 3.47 -11.97
N GLU A 112 -18.29 2.67 -13.04
CA GLU A 112 -19.40 2.35 -13.93
C GLU A 112 -20.53 1.64 -13.18
N ASN A 113 -20.21 0.67 -12.32
CA ASN A 113 -21.18 -0.05 -11.49
C ASN A 113 -21.90 0.90 -10.52
N LEU A 114 -21.16 1.78 -9.83
CA LEU A 114 -21.73 2.76 -8.91
C LEU A 114 -22.70 3.73 -9.61
N LEU A 115 -22.32 4.22 -10.79
CA LEU A 115 -23.17 5.09 -11.61
C LEU A 115 -24.44 4.36 -12.10
N ALA A 116 -24.38 3.04 -12.25
CA ALA A 116 -25.52 2.18 -12.55
C ALA A 116 -26.34 1.79 -11.30
N GLY A 117 -25.98 2.28 -10.10
CA GLY A 117 -26.66 2.01 -8.84
C GLY A 117 -26.23 0.73 -8.12
N ILE A 118 -25.18 0.06 -8.60
CA ILE A 118 -24.59 -1.12 -7.94
C ILE A 118 -23.58 -0.62 -6.90
N MET A 119 -23.99 -0.67 -5.62
CA MET A 119 -23.21 -0.13 -4.51
C MET A 119 -22.21 -1.16 -3.94
N PRO A 120 -21.19 -0.72 -3.17
CA PRO A 120 -20.32 -1.65 -2.45
C PRO A 120 -21.10 -2.51 -1.45
N PRO A 121 -20.69 -3.75 -1.23
CA PRO A 121 -19.52 -4.43 -1.78
C PRO A 121 -19.76 -5.06 -3.17
N GLU A 122 -20.95 -4.96 -3.74
CA GLU A 122 -21.32 -5.59 -5.01
C GLU A 122 -20.58 -4.96 -6.21
N SER A 123 -20.27 -3.65 -6.14
CA SER A 123 -19.54 -2.94 -7.20
C SER A 123 -18.13 -3.50 -7.46
N GLY A 124 -17.45 -3.98 -6.42
CA GLY A 124 -16.16 -4.68 -6.50
C GLY A 124 -16.26 -6.20 -6.51
N GLY A 125 -17.48 -6.73 -6.43
CA GLY A 125 -17.73 -8.16 -6.35
C GLY A 125 -17.55 -8.89 -7.68
N THR A 126 -17.21 -10.19 -7.62
CA THR A 126 -16.93 -11.05 -8.79
C THR A 126 -18.06 -11.11 -9.82
N ARG A 127 -19.30 -10.81 -9.40
CA ARG A 127 -20.47 -10.81 -10.27
C ARG A 127 -20.52 -9.59 -11.19
N HIS A 128 -20.06 -8.44 -10.70
CA HIS A 128 -20.24 -7.14 -11.38
C HIS A 128 -18.92 -6.52 -11.82
N ASN A 129 -17.80 -6.96 -11.26
CA ASN A 129 -16.49 -6.46 -11.62
C ASN A 129 -15.61 -7.62 -12.12
N PRO A 130 -15.38 -7.77 -13.43
CA PRO A 130 -14.50 -8.80 -13.98
C PRO A 130 -13.03 -8.61 -13.60
N HIS A 131 -12.67 -7.43 -13.09
CA HIS A 131 -11.35 -7.04 -12.64
C HIS A 131 -11.17 -7.16 -11.10
N TRP A 132 -12.05 -7.89 -10.43
CA TRP A 132 -12.12 -8.00 -8.98
C TRP A 132 -10.82 -8.39 -8.27
N ALA A 133 -9.89 -9.05 -8.98
CA ALA A 133 -8.59 -9.48 -8.47
C ALA A 133 -7.40 -8.66 -9.03
N ASP A 134 -7.67 -7.61 -9.82
CA ASP A 134 -6.63 -6.71 -10.32
C ASP A 134 -6.09 -5.84 -9.17
N ILE A 135 -4.96 -5.17 -9.40
CA ILE A 135 -4.16 -4.53 -8.34
C ILE A 135 -4.76 -3.28 -7.72
N ASP A 136 -5.84 -2.73 -8.24
CA ASP A 136 -6.29 -1.36 -7.97
C ASP A 136 -6.29 -1.03 -6.46
N PHE A 137 -6.99 -1.79 -5.62
CA PHE A 137 -6.98 -1.53 -4.19
C PHE A 137 -5.62 -1.81 -3.52
N GLN A 138 -4.79 -2.70 -4.08
CA GLN A 138 -3.45 -2.95 -3.55
C GLN A 138 -2.57 -1.71 -3.61
N ILE A 139 -2.64 -0.96 -4.70
CA ILE A 139 -1.81 0.23 -4.93
C ILE A 139 -2.35 1.50 -4.24
N GLU A 140 -3.54 1.44 -3.66
CA GLU A 140 -4.27 2.57 -3.06
C GLU A 140 -4.51 2.39 -1.54
N ALA A 141 -3.91 1.36 -0.95
CA ALA A 141 -4.15 1.01 0.45
C ALA A 141 -3.15 1.62 1.45
N ASP A 142 -2.13 2.29 0.96
CA ASP A 142 -1.00 2.87 1.71
C ASP A 142 -1.48 3.87 2.76
N LEU A 143 -2.39 4.77 2.37
CA LEU A 143 -3.05 5.73 3.26
C LEU A 143 -3.59 5.06 4.53
N PHE A 144 -4.27 3.92 4.39
CA PHE A 144 -4.94 3.27 5.52
C PHE A 144 -3.96 2.69 6.54
N GLY A 145 -2.77 2.29 6.09
CA GLY A 145 -1.68 1.94 6.98
C GLY A 145 -1.04 3.17 7.62
N LEU A 146 -0.78 4.21 6.83
CA LEU A 146 -0.10 5.44 7.27
C LEU A 146 -0.88 6.23 8.33
N ILE A 147 -2.22 6.22 8.28
CA ILE A 147 -3.06 6.86 9.31
C ILE A 147 -3.43 5.94 10.48
N ASN A 148 -2.94 4.70 10.49
CA ASN A 148 -3.20 3.70 11.54
C ASN A 148 -1.90 3.07 12.07
N PRO A 149 -0.94 3.86 12.61
CA PRO A 149 0.35 3.33 13.07
C PRO A 149 0.15 2.28 14.17
N GLY A 150 0.61 1.04 13.92
CA GLY A 150 0.49 -0.07 14.87
C GLY A 150 -0.95 -0.57 15.13
N LEU A 151 -1.92 -0.14 14.33
CA LEU A 151 -3.35 -0.45 14.46
C LEU A 151 -3.89 -1.25 13.26
N PRO A 152 -3.46 -2.50 13.06
CA PRO A 152 -3.83 -3.27 11.86
C PRO A 152 -5.35 -3.54 11.76
N ARG A 153 -6.07 -3.72 12.88
CA ARG A 153 -7.53 -3.91 12.85
C ARG A 153 -8.24 -2.64 12.42
N SER A 154 -7.87 -1.49 12.99
CA SER A 154 -8.45 -0.20 12.59
C SER A 154 -8.17 0.11 11.11
N SER A 155 -6.98 -0.25 10.62
CA SER A 155 -6.62 -0.17 9.21
C SER A 155 -7.49 -1.10 8.36
N ALA A 156 -7.65 -2.37 8.78
CA ALA A 156 -8.49 -3.34 8.07
C ALA A 156 -9.97 -2.90 8.01
N ASP A 157 -10.52 -2.35 9.10
CA ASP A 157 -11.91 -1.88 9.13
C ASP A 157 -12.18 -0.81 8.05
N ILE A 158 -11.29 0.18 7.90
CA ILE A 158 -11.43 1.21 6.88
C ILE A 158 -11.13 0.68 5.47
N CYS A 159 -10.18 -0.27 5.33
CA CYS A 159 -9.94 -0.99 4.09
C CYS A 159 -11.19 -1.74 3.62
N HIS A 160 -11.98 -2.31 4.53
CA HIS A 160 -13.25 -2.95 4.18
C HIS A 160 -14.27 -1.96 3.58
N VAL A 161 -14.22 -0.69 3.96
CA VAL A 161 -15.11 0.33 3.38
C VAL A 161 -14.68 0.69 1.96
N PHE A 162 -13.42 1.04 1.75
CA PHE A 162 -12.94 1.56 0.47
C PHE A 162 -12.56 0.45 -0.52
N GLY A 163 -11.84 -0.57 -0.09
CA GLY A 163 -11.36 -1.62 -0.98
C GLY A 163 -12.47 -2.46 -1.60
N ARG A 164 -13.62 -2.55 -0.92
CA ARG A 164 -14.80 -3.26 -1.46
C ARG A 164 -15.56 -2.46 -2.51
N ILE A 165 -15.17 -1.22 -2.77
CA ILE A 165 -15.68 -0.43 -3.90
C ILE A 165 -15.28 -1.08 -5.22
N MET A 166 -13.99 -1.47 -5.35
CA MET A 166 -13.40 -1.94 -6.61
C MET A 166 -12.98 -3.40 -6.62
N ASN A 167 -12.56 -3.97 -5.49
CA ASN A 167 -11.99 -5.31 -5.43
C ASN A 167 -12.71 -6.26 -4.47
N SER A 168 -12.48 -7.56 -4.68
CA SER A 168 -12.85 -8.64 -3.77
C SER A 168 -11.80 -9.75 -3.82
N GLY A 169 -11.90 -10.78 -2.95
CA GLY A 169 -10.96 -11.89 -2.93
C GLY A 169 -9.50 -11.43 -2.91
N ASP A 170 -8.65 -11.99 -3.77
CA ASP A 170 -7.22 -11.73 -3.78
C ASP A 170 -6.85 -10.26 -4.11
N GLY A 171 -7.65 -9.54 -4.92
CA GLY A 171 -7.44 -8.11 -5.15
C GLY A 171 -7.64 -7.28 -3.88
N PHE A 172 -8.69 -7.60 -3.11
CA PHE A 172 -8.93 -6.98 -1.82
C PHE A 172 -7.87 -7.39 -0.77
N TYR A 173 -7.45 -8.66 -0.76
CA TYR A 173 -6.40 -9.12 0.15
C TYR A 173 -5.06 -8.47 -0.11
N GLY A 174 -4.77 -8.09 -1.36
CA GLY A 174 -3.59 -7.31 -1.72
C GLY A 174 -3.53 -5.97 -0.97
N GLY A 175 -4.62 -5.22 -0.97
CA GLY A 175 -4.70 -3.96 -0.21
C GLY A 175 -4.61 -4.16 1.30
N LEU A 176 -5.30 -5.17 1.86
CA LEU A 176 -5.15 -5.49 3.29
C LEU A 176 -3.71 -5.83 3.67
N PHE A 177 -3.02 -6.59 2.83
CA PHE A 177 -1.62 -6.96 3.02
C PHE A 177 -0.70 -5.74 3.02
N VAL A 178 -0.85 -4.85 2.03
CA VAL A 178 -0.07 -3.61 1.92
C VAL A 178 -0.35 -2.69 3.11
N ALA A 179 -1.61 -2.39 3.41
CA ALA A 179 -1.97 -1.55 4.54
C ALA A 179 -1.43 -2.08 5.87
N ALA A 180 -1.50 -3.41 6.08
CA ALA A 180 -0.96 -4.04 7.28
C ALA A 180 0.55 -3.89 7.40
N MET A 181 1.29 -4.05 6.30
CA MET A 181 2.74 -3.80 6.28
C MET A 181 3.08 -2.38 6.69
N TYR A 182 2.35 -1.38 6.22
CA TYR A 182 2.53 0.01 6.64
C TYR A 182 2.28 0.20 8.13
N THR A 183 1.22 -0.40 8.70
CA THR A 183 0.95 -0.27 10.15
C THR A 183 2.11 -0.80 11.00
N GLU A 184 2.74 -1.88 10.59
CA GLU A 184 3.85 -2.50 11.31
C GLU A 184 5.18 -1.77 11.09
N ALA A 185 5.41 -1.19 9.90
CA ALA A 185 6.62 -0.45 9.56
C ALA A 185 6.90 0.76 10.49
N PHE A 186 5.89 1.26 11.19
CA PHE A 186 6.10 2.27 12.23
C PHE A 186 6.94 1.76 13.41
N PHE A 187 7.02 0.45 13.62
CA PHE A 187 7.63 -0.16 14.79
C PHE A 187 8.71 -1.21 14.47
N GLU A 188 8.60 -1.86 13.32
CA GLU A 188 9.52 -2.92 12.91
C GLU A 188 10.43 -2.40 11.77
N PRO A 189 11.75 -2.41 11.93
CA PRO A 189 12.68 -2.01 10.89
C PRO A 189 13.03 -3.15 9.92
N ASP A 190 12.79 -4.42 10.29
CA ASP A 190 13.11 -5.59 9.48
C ASP A 190 12.00 -5.84 8.45
N VAL A 191 12.30 -5.59 7.17
CA VAL A 191 11.34 -5.76 6.06
C VAL A 191 10.80 -7.18 5.96
N ARG A 192 11.59 -8.21 6.32
CA ARG A 192 11.13 -9.58 6.33
C ARG A 192 10.01 -9.79 7.34
N LYS A 193 10.16 -9.27 8.55
CA LYS A 193 9.14 -9.35 9.58
C LYS A 193 7.90 -8.53 9.24
N ILE A 194 8.09 -7.38 8.57
CA ILE A 194 6.96 -6.58 8.07
C ILE A 194 6.14 -7.39 7.06
N VAL A 195 6.77 -8.07 6.11
CA VAL A 195 6.11 -8.94 5.12
C VAL A 195 5.40 -10.13 5.82
N GLU A 196 6.06 -10.78 6.76
CA GLU A 196 5.48 -11.88 7.52
C GLU A 196 4.27 -11.43 8.36
N PHE A 197 4.33 -10.22 8.95
CA PHE A 197 3.21 -9.62 9.64
C PHE A 197 2.02 -9.39 8.70
N GLY A 198 2.25 -8.79 7.51
CA GLY A 198 1.22 -8.61 6.50
C GLY A 198 0.48 -9.90 6.16
N LEU A 199 1.22 -11.02 6.03
CA LEU A 199 0.64 -12.34 5.78
C LEU A 199 -0.30 -12.84 6.89
N THR A 200 -0.14 -12.37 8.12
CA THR A 200 -1.05 -12.73 9.23
C THR A 200 -2.40 -12.04 9.13
N GLN A 201 -2.52 -10.99 8.32
CA GLN A 201 -3.73 -10.17 8.21
C GLN A 201 -4.64 -10.57 7.04
N ILE A 202 -4.25 -11.56 6.26
CA ILE A 202 -5.01 -12.07 5.12
C ILE A 202 -5.24 -13.58 5.23
N PRO A 203 -6.28 -14.13 4.56
CA PRO A 203 -6.56 -15.56 4.62
C PRO A 203 -5.39 -16.41 4.13
N SER A 204 -4.93 -17.32 4.96
CA SER A 204 -3.75 -18.15 4.68
C SER A 204 -3.91 -19.06 3.45
N TYR A 205 -5.13 -19.38 3.07
CA TYR A 205 -5.46 -20.23 1.92
C TYR A 205 -5.59 -19.47 0.60
N SER A 206 -5.61 -18.12 0.64
CA SER A 206 -5.74 -17.27 -0.57
C SER A 206 -4.60 -17.53 -1.57
N VAL A 207 -4.85 -17.26 -2.83
CA VAL A 207 -3.81 -17.33 -3.87
C VAL A 207 -2.73 -16.30 -3.54
N TYR A 208 -3.13 -15.10 -3.16
CA TYR A 208 -2.22 -14.03 -2.74
C TYR A 208 -1.23 -14.50 -1.65
N ALA A 209 -1.75 -15.00 -0.51
CA ALA A 209 -0.89 -15.45 0.59
C ALA A 209 0.03 -16.61 0.20
N ARG A 210 -0.42 -17.50 -0.66
CA ARG A 210 0.39 -18.62 -1.16
C ARG A 210 1.51 -18.15 -2.08
N THR A 211 1.23 -17.15 -2.93
CA THR A 211 2.22 -16.54 -3.81
C THR A 211 3.32 -15.86 -2.99
N ILE A 212 2.95 -15.05 -2.00
CA ILE A 212 3.93 -14.38 -1.14
C ILE A 212 4.79 -15.37 -0.33
N ARG A 213 4.20 -16.45 0.20
CA ARG A 213 4.98 -17.51 0.89
C ARG A 213 5.97 -18.18 -0.03
N ASP A 214 5.65 -18.35 -1.30
CA ASP A 214 6.59 -18.90 -2.28
C ASP A 214 7.76 -17.93 -2.52
N VAL A 215 7.51 -16.61 -2.63
CA VAL A 215 8.59 -15.61 -2.71
C VAL A 215 9.52 -15.72 -1.51
N ILE A 216 8.95 -15.74 -0.30
CA ILE A 216 9.71 -15.86 0.95
C ILE A 216 10.59 -17.11 0.94
N ARG A 217 10.01 -18.26 0.64
CA ARG A 217 10.73 -19.52 0.59
C ARG A 217 11.86 -19.52 -0.45
N TRP A 218 11.61 -18.99 -1.64
CA TRP A 218 12.62 -18.97 -2.70
C TRP A 218 13.70 -17.94 -2.45
N HIS A 219 13.39 -16.84 -1.75
CA HIS A 219 14.39 -15.94 -1.22
C HIS A 219 15.30 -16.66 -0.20
N ASP A 220 14.73 -17.46 0.72
CA ASP A 220 15.52 -18.23 1.69
C ASP A 220 16.42 -19.27 1.02
N GLU A 221 15.97 -19.87 -0.09
CA GLU A 221 16.77 -20.80 -0.91
C GLU A 221 17.91 -20.10 -1.67
N LYS A 222 17.69 -18.86 -2.14
CA LYS A 222 18.62 -18.08 -2.97
C LYS A 222 18.55 -16.58 -2.67
N PRO A 223 19.12 -16.12 -1.55
CA PRO A 223 19.00 -14.72 -1.10
C PRO A 223 19.71 -13.71 -2.03
N ASP A 224 20.63 -14.17 -2.86
CA ASP A 224 21.40 -13.29 -3.77
C ASP A 224 20.94 -13.36 -5.24
N ASP A 225 19.93 -14.21 -5.56
CA ASP A 225 19.49 -14.45 -6.94
C ASP A 225 17.98 -14.20 -7.10
N TRP A 226 17.58 -12.90 -7.15
CA TRP A 226 16.19 -12.53 -7.36
C TRP A 226 15.64 -12.97 -8.73
N ARG A 227 16.52 -13.07 -9.76
CA ARG A 227 16.12 -13.53 -11.11
C ARG A 227 15.64 -14.98 -11.12
N ALA A 228 16.28 -15.83 -10.34
CA ALA A 228 15.83 -17.22 -10.18
C ALA A 228 14.46 -17.30 -9.50
N THR A 229 14.20 -16.43 -8.50
CA THR A 229 12.90 -16.35 -7.85
C THR A 229 11.84 -15.80 -8.80
N TRP A 230 12.15 -14.73 -9.53
CA TRP A 230 11.26 -14.17 -10.56
C TRP A 230 10.81 -15.25 -11.56
N LYS A 231 11.75 -16.03 -12.07
CA LYS A 231 11.45 -17.13 -12.99
C LYS A 231 10.48 -18.15 -12.39
N LYS A 232 10.70 -18.56 -11.15
CA LYS A 232 9.79 -19.49 -10.43
C LYS A 232 8.39 -18.88 -10.22
N ILE A 233 8.29 -17.55 -9.96
CA ILE A 233 7.02 -16.85 -9.83
C ILE A 233 6.27 -16.88 -11.16
N GLU A 234 6.91 -16.50 -12.27
CA GLU A 234 6.30 -16.53 -13.60
C GLU A 234 5.84 -17.95 -13.98
N GLU A 235 6.69 -18.95 -13.82
CA GLU A 235 6.36 -20.34 -14.15
C GLU A 235 5.16 -20.87 -13.34
N LYS A 236 5.02 -20.48 -12.07
CA LYS A 236 3.99 -21.04 -11.20
C LYS A 236 2.72 -20.21 -11.15
N TRP A 237 2.83 -18.88 -11.15
CA TRP A 237 1.74 -17.98 -10.79
C TRP A 237 1.24 -17.08 -11.92
N ALA A 238 2.08 -16.68 -12.88
CA ALA A 238 1.67 -15.75 -13.92
C ALA A 238 0.52 -16.26 -14.82
N SER A 239 0.45 -17.58 -15.03
CA SER A 239 -0.62 -18.22 -15.82
C SER A 239 -1.88 -18.58 -15.00
N ARG A 240 -1.94 -18.19 -13.72
CA ARG A 240 -3.01 -18.55 -12.80
C ARG A 240 -3.56 -17.33 -12.06
N PRO A 241 -4.04 -16.33 -12.79
CA PRO A 241 -4.63 -15.16 -12.18
C PRO A 241 -5.86 -15.55 -11.37
N SER A 242 -6.08 -14.86 -10.25
CA SER A 242 -7.26 -15.06 -9.41
C SER A 242 -8.53 -14.57 -10.07
N GLY A 243 -8.42 -13.54 -10.91
CA GLY A 243 -9.50 -12.90 -11.65
C GLY A 243 -9.20 -12.80 -13.14
N ARG A 244 -9.92 -11.94 -13.82
CA ARG A 244 -9.74 -11.67 -15.23
C ARG A 244 -8.75 -10.53 -15.42
N CYS A 245 -7.55 -10.84 -15.86
CA CYS A 245 -6.63 -9.84 -16.37
C CYS A 245 -7.06 -9.33 -17.74
N SER A 246 -6.75 -8.08 -18.05
CA SER A 246 -6.98 -7.51 -19.36
C SER A 246 -5.93 -8.05 -20.34
N ASP A 247 -6.36 -8.74 -21.37
CA ASP A 247 -5.50 -9.23 -22.48
C ASP A 247 -5.15 -8.09 -23.45
N LYS A 248 -4.68 -6.94 -22.94
CA LYS A 248 -4.36 -5.79 -23.81
C LYS A 248 -3.25 -6.10 -24.80
N PHE A 249 -2.26 -6.89 -24.40
CA PHE A 249 -1.13 -7.33 -25.21
C PHE A 249 -0.46 -8.56 -24.60
N PRO A 250 0.38 -9.29 -25.38
CA PRO A 250 1.01 -10.52 -24.92
C PRO A 250 1.82 -10.35 -23.64
N GLY A 251 1.59 -11.21 -22.66
CA GLY A 251 2.28 -11.24 -21.38
C GLY A 251 1.76 -10.23 -20.35
N PHE A 252 0.79 -9.37 -20.71
CA PHE A 252 0.18 -8.44 -19.75
C PHE A 252 -0.56 -9.17 -18.64
N ASN A 253 -0.25 -8.83 -17.39
CA ASN A 253 -0.90 -9.41 -16.22
C ASN A 253 -0.93 -8.39 -15.07
N ILE A 254 -2.13 -7.93 -14.74
CA ILE A 254 -2.38 -6.93 -13.69
C ILE A 254 -2.98 -7.57 -12.41
N ASP A 255 -2.86 -8.91 -12.25
CA ASP A 255 -3.34 -9.62 -11.06
C ASP A 255 -2.59 -9.16 -9.81
N ALA A 256 -3.33 -8.90 -8.73
CA ALA A 256 -2.78 -8.41 -7.47
C ALA A 256 -1.76 -9.38 -6.86
N SER A 257 -1.98 -10.70 -6.98
CA SER A 257 -1.08 -11.70 -6.38
C SER A 257 0.29 -11.71 -7.05
N LEU A 258 0.34 -11.57 -8.39
CA LEU A 258 1.59 -11.49 -9.13
C LEU A 258 2.35 -10.20 -8.83
N ASN A 259 1.67 -9.06 -8.91
CA ASN A 259 2.27 -7.75 -8.64
C ASN A 259 2.66 -7.61 -7.15
N GLY A 260 1.88 -8.17 -6.22
CA GLY A 260 2.25 -8.30 -4.81
C GLY A 260 3.54 -9.11 -4.60
N ALA A 261 3.76 -10.15 -5.40
CA ALA A 261 5.05 -10.87 -5.38
C ALA A 261 6.21 -9.96 -5.77
N TYR A 262 6.04 -9.06 -6.75
CA TYR A 262 7.10 -8.13 -7.19
C TYR A 262 7.39 -7.04 -6.17
N ILE A 263 6.37 -6.57 -5.43
CA ILE A 263 6.54 -5.71 -4.25
C ILE A 263 7.44 -6.40 -3.22
N VAL A 264 7.09 -7.64 -2.85
CA VAL A 264 7.84 -8.42 -1.84
C VAL A 264 9.24 -8.80 -2.31
N MET A 265 9.42 -9.09 -3.60
CA MET A 265 10.75 -9.28 -4.18
C MET A 265 11.63 -8.03 -4.03
N GLY A 266 11.09 -6.86 -4.33
CA GLY A 266 11.78 -5.58 -4.08
C GLY A 266 12.22 -5.44 -2.63
N LEU A 267 11.30 -5.65 -1.68
CA LEU A 267 11.57 -5.55 -0.25
C LEU A 267 12.66 -6.53 0.23
N LEU A 268 12.50 -7.82 -0.07
CA LEU A 268 13.39 -8.86 0.46
C LEU A 268 14.78 -8.80 -0.18
N TYR A 269 14.87 -8.73 -1.51
CA TYR A 269 16.15 -8.69 -2.23
C TYR A 269 16.80 -7.30 -2.20
N GLY A 270 16.04 -6.25 -1.93
CA GLY A 270 16.56 -4.91 -1.67
C GLY A 270 17.35 -4.82 -0.36
N GLY A 271 16.97 -5.65 0.65
CA GLY A 271 17.71 -5.75 1.90
C GLY A 271 17.81 -4.45 2.70
N GLY A 272 16.80 -3.58 2.60
CA GLY A 272 16.76 -2.28 3.27
C GLY A 272 17.42 -1.13 2.49
N ASP A 273 17.99 -1.38 1.32
CA ASP A 273 18.46 -0.35 0.40
C ASP A 273 17.32 0.17 -0.49
N VAL A 274 17.03 1.47 -0.43
CA VAL A 274 15.91 2.09 -1.14
C VAL A 274 16.08 1.97 -2.67
N ALA A 275 17.27 2.27 -3.19
CA ALA A 275 17.52 2.24 -4.63
C ALA A 275 17.40 0.80 -5.18
N LYS A 276 18.00 -0.15 -4.48
CA LYS A 276 17.94 -1.57 -4.85
C LYS A 276 16.53 -2.14 -4.74
N THR A 277 15.76 -1.74 -3.73
CA THR A 277 14.35 -2.11 -3.56
C THR A 277 13.52 -1.66 -4.76
N MET A 278 13.64 -0.40 -5.15
CA MET A 278 12.94 0.14 -6.33
C MET A 278 13.42 -0.54 -7.62
N GLU A 279 14.73 -0.68 -7.81
CA GLU A 279 15.29 -1.29 -9.01
C GLU A 279 14.77 -2.71 -9.23
N ILE A 280 14.81 -3.56 -8.20
CA ILE A 280 14.38 -4.95 -8.33
C ILE A 280 12.88 -5.04 -8.59
N SER A 281 12.05 -4.27 -7.85
CA SER A 281 10.61 -4.24 -8.05
C SER A 281 10.24 -3.77 -9.47
N THR A 282 10.87 -2.69 -9.97
CA THR A 282 10.70 -2.17 -11.32
C THR A 282 11.09 -3.20 -12.38
N ARG A 283 12.26 -3.87 -12.22
CA ARG A 283 12.77 -4.86 -13.18
C ARG A 283 11.91 -6.12 -13.25
N CYS A 284 11.11 -6.40 -12.24
CA CYS A 284 10.14 -7.50 -12.29
C CYS A 284 9.09 -7.32 -13.39
N GLY A 285 8.88 -6.10 -13.88
CA GLY A 285 7.97 -5.82 -14.99
C GLY A 285 6.51 -5.66 -14.57
N GLN A 286 5.60 -5.84 -15.51
CA GLN A 286 4.16 -5.61 -15.37
C GLN A 286 3.88 -4.15 -14.97
N ASP A 287 3.22 -3.91 -13.87
CA ASP A 287 2.96 -2.60 -13.28
C ASP A 287 4.22 -2.11 -12.54
N SER A 288 5.21 -1.75 -13.34
CA SER A 288 6.58 -1.53 -12.87
C SER A 288 6.82 -0.13 -12.29
N ASP A 289 5.79 0.65 -12.08
CA ASP A 289 5.78 1.92 -11.35
C ASP A 289 5.01 1.81 -10.01
N CYS A 290 3.82 1.25 -9.98
CA CYS A 290 3.09 1.06 -8.74
C CYS A 290 3.74 0.00 -7.82
N ASN A 291 4.32 -1.06 -8.38
CA ASN A 291 5.03 -2.06 -7.56
C ASN A 291 6.21 -1.46 -6.76
N PRO A 292 7.15 -0.69 -7.34
CA PRO A 292 8.17 0.00 -6.56
C PRO A 292 7.63 1.15 -5.70
N SER A 293 6.47 1.74 -6.04
CA SER A 293 5.74 2.68 -5.19
C SER A 293 5.42 2.06 -3.82
N ASN A 294 4.67 0.96 -3.80
CA ASN A 294 4.35 0.25 -2.55
C ASN A 294 5.62 -0.25 -1.83
N ALA A 295 6.58 -0.85 -2.55
CA ALA A 295 7.80 -1.39 -1.94
C ALA A 295 8.64 -0.29 -1.27
N ALA A 296 8.87 0.82 -1.96
CA ALA A 296 9.63 1.94 -1.41
C ALA A 296 8.84 2.66 -0.30
N GLY A 297 7.52 2.81 -0.44
CA GLY A 297 6.66 3.39 0.58
C GLY A 297 6.73 2.64 1.90
N ILE A 298 6.61 1.32 1.89
CA ILE A 298 6.72 0.45 3.07
C ILE A 298 8.12 0.56 3.69
N LEU A 299 9.17 0.41 2.88
CA LEU A 299 10.56 0.51 3.36
C LEU A 299 10.85 1.89 3.96
N CYS A 300 10.47 2.96 3.27
CA CYS A 300 10.71 4.33 3.73
C CYS A 300 9.86 4.70 4.95
N THR A 301 8.71 4.05 5.18
CA THR A 301 7.99 4.14 6.46
C THR A 301 8.82 3.55 7.59
N ALA A 302 9.45 2.40 7.37
CA ALA A 302 10.32 1.78 8.37
C ALA A 302 11.56 2.65 8.67
N LEU A 303 12.18 3.22 7.65
CA LEU A 303 13.39 4.06 7.75
C LEU A 303 13.10 5.48 8.29
N GLY A 304 11.91 6.01 8.06
CA GLY A 304 11.58 7.43 8.19
C GLY A 304 12.08 8.26 6.99
N TYR A 305 11.51 9.46 6.82
CA TYR A 305 11.91 10.41 5.77
C TYR A 305 13.41 10.78 5.87
N SER A 306 13.90 10.93 7.11
CA SER A 306 15.30 11.22 7.38
C SER A 306 16.24 10.12 6.91
N GLY A 307 15.78 8.87 6.83
CA GLY A 307 16.53 7.70 6.36
C GLY A 307 16.58 7.52 4.84
N ILE A 308 15.77 8.27 4.07
CA ILE A 308 15.79 8.20 2.61
C ILE A 308 17.09 8.82 2.07
N PRO A 309 17.79 8.18 1.10
CA PRO A 309 18.97 8.74 0.47
C PRO A 309 18.75 10.16 -0.05
N ALA A 310 19.73 11.06 0.17
CA ALA A 310 19.60 12.48 -0.10
C ALA A 310 19.25 12.81 -1.56
N GLU A 311 19.72 12.00 -2.51
CA GLU A 311 19.44 12.14 -3.94
C GLU A 311 17.97 12.00 -4.29
N PHE A 312 17.23 11.12 -3.59
CA PHE A 312 15.78 10.97 -3.74
C PHE A 312 15.03 11.98 -2.89
N ARG A 313 15.32 12.02 -1.59
CA ARG A 313 14.66 12.92 -0.63
C ARG A 313 14.73 14.38 -1.02
N GLY A 314 15.88 14.82 -1.56
CA GLY A 314 16.12 16.20 -1.97
C GLY A 314 15.25 16.70 -3.11
N THR A 315 14.49 15.81 -3.76
CA THR A 315 13.56 16.18 -4.85
C THR A 315 12.18 16.58 -4.34
N ILE A 316 11.73 16.08 -3.19
CA ILE A 316 10.41 16.34 -2.60
C ILE A 316 10.11 17.84 -2.40
N PRO A 317 11.04 18.68 -1.87
CA PRO A 317 10.77 20.12 -1.69
C PRO A 317 10.42 20.85 -2.99
N GLN A 318 10.82 20.33 -4.16
CA GLN A 318 10.56 20.97 -5.46
C GLN A 318 9.09 20.97 -5.86
N ILE A 319 8.32 20.00 -5.33
CA ILE A 319 6.88 19.80 -5.61
C ILE A 319 6.01 20.01 -4.38
N ALA A 320 6.59 20.41 -3.25
CA ALA A 320 5.89 20.42 -1.96
C ALA A 320 4.64 21.31 -1.91
N ASN A 321 4.56 22.31 -2.78
CA ASN A 321 3.40 23.20 -2.94
C ASN A 321 2.55 22.89 -4.18
N ASP A 322 2.99 21.97 -5.02
CA ASP A 322 2.24 21.57 -6.21
C ASP A 322 1.11 20.62 -5.79
N ARG A 323 -0.06 20.76 -6.40
CA ARG A 323 -1.21 19.91 -6.12
C ARG A 323 -1.05 18.57 -6.83
N PHE A 324 -1.42 17.50 -6.15
CA PHE A 324 -1.66 16.23 -6.83
C PHE A 324 -2.86 16.36 -7.76
N ALA A 325 -2.84 15.61 -8.85
CA ALA A 325 -3.88 15.68 -9.86
C ALA A 325 -5.27 15.38 -9.26
N GLU A 326 -6.26 16.17 -9.67
CA GLU A 326 -7.69 15.97 -9.36
C GLU A 326 -8.08 15.99 -7.87
N VAL A 327 -7.15 16.27 -6.95
CA VAL A 327 -7.42 16.37 -5.49
C VAL A 327 -6.89 17.68 -4.91
N LYS A 328 -7.33 18.02 -3.69
CA LYS A 328 -6.97 19.31 -3.06
C LYS A 328 -5.59 19.33 -2.39
N TYR A 329 -4.98 18.16 -2.19
CA TYR A 329 -3.75 18.06 -1.41
C TYR A 329 -2.51 18.49 -2.17
N THR A 330 -1.57 19.01 -1.40
CA THR A 330 -0.14 19.16 -1.71
C THR A 330 0.64 18.36 -0.68
N TRP A 331 1.92 18.11 -0.88
CA TRP A 331 2.77 17.52 0.16
C TRP A 331 2.62 18.22 1.52
N ASN A 332 2.63 19.55 1.52
CA ASN A 332 2.57 20.34 2.76
C ASN A 332 1.22 20.26 3.49
N THR A 333 0.13 19.91 2.80
CA THR A 333 -1.20 19.77 3.42
C THR A 333 -1.55 18.32 3.73
N LEU A 334 -0.97 17.38 3.02
CA LEU A 334 -1.19 15.95 3.18
C LEU A 334 -0.71 15.42 4.53
N ILE A 335 0.51 15.77 4.94
CA ILE A 335 1.10 15.27 6.17
C ILE A 335 0.30 15.69 7.42
N PRO A 336 -0.12 16.98 7.58
CA PRO A 336 -1.01 17.36 8.67
C PRO A 336 -2.37 16.65 8.66
N ALA A 337 -2.92 16.35 7.47
CA ALA A 337 -4.17 15.59 7.36
C ALA A 337 -3.99 14.15 7.89
N CYS A 338 -2.89 13.49 7.52
CA CYS A 338 -2.56 12.16 8.05
C CYS A 338 -2.36 12.17 9.57
N GLU A 339 -1.64 13.17 10.11
CA GLU A 339 -1.46 13.31 11.55
C GLU A 339 -2.80 13.44 12.29
N LYS A 340 -3.70 14.28 11.78
CA LYS A 340 -5.05 14.45 12.33
C LYS A 340 -5.77 13.12 12.49
N PHE A 341 -5.78 12.30 11.43
CA PHE A 341 -6.48 11.02 11.45
C PHE A 341 -5.75 9.95 12.26
N ALA A 342 -4.43 9.94 12.29
CA ALA A 342 -3.67 9.04 13.15
C ALA A 342 -3.97 9.28 14.63
N ARG A 343 -4.02 10.54 15.08
CA ARG A 343 -4.43 10.89 16.45
C ARG A 343 -5.84 10.41 16.78
N GLN A 344 -6.78 10.60 15.85
CA GLN A 344 -8.16 10.14 16.01
C GLN A 344 -8.24 8.61 16.08
N ASN A 345 -7.58 7.90 15.18
CA ASN A 345 -7.57 6.44 15.15
C ASN A 345 -6.96 5.83 16.41
N VAL A 346 -5.85 6.40 16.90
CA VAL A 346 -5.25 5.98 18.19
C VAL A 346 -6.25 6.14 19.33
N THR A 347 -6.92 7.29 19.42
CA THR A 347 -7.92 7.54 20.47
C THR A 347 -9.12 6.60 20.34
N ARG A 348 -9.65 6.39 19.13
CA ARG A 348 -10.77 5.46 18.88
C ARG A 348 -10.44 4.02 19.22
N ALA A 349 -9.19 3.61 19.02
CA ALA A 349 -8.71 2.29 19.38
C ALA A 349 -8.52 2.09 20.91
N GLY A 350 -8.79 3.11 21.72
CA GLY A 350 -8.59 3.07 23.18
C GLY A 350 -7.19 3.49 23.62
N GLY A 351 -6.40 4.06 22.72
CA GLY A 351 -5.13 4.70 23.04
C GLY A 351 -5.28 6.16 23.47
N SER A 352 -4.18 6.87 23.54
CA SER A 352 -4.15 8.28 23.92
C SER A 352 -2.98 9.04 23.29
N VAL A 353 -3.07 10.36 23.29
CA VAL A 353 -1.96 11.25 22.99
C VAL A 353 -1.55 11.91 24.29
N THR A 354 -0.31 11.71 24.72
CA THR A 354 0.17 12.17 26.03
C THR A 354 1.45 12.99 25.89
N MET A 355 1.72 13.81 26.92
CA MET A 355 3.00 14.50 27.04
C MET A 355 3.96 13.69 27.90
N THR A 356 5.02 13.17 27.31
CA THR A 356 6.07 12.43 28.03
C THR A 356 7.41 13.17 27.87
N ARG A 357 7.99 13.61 28.99
CA ARG A 357 9.26 14.34 29.00
C ARG A 357 9.32 15.55 28.04
N GLY A 358 8.18 16.28 27.96
CA GLY A 358 8.07 17.48 27.10
C GLY A 358 7.84 17.19 25.61
N ARG A 359 7.57 15.94 25.21
CA ARG A 359 7.26 15.53 23.84
C ARG A 359 5.89 14.87 23.77
N GLU A 360 5.16 15.09 22.69
CA GLU A 360 3.93 14.35 22.44
C GLU A 360 4.25 12.91 22.02
N VAL A 361 3.50 11.97 22.58
CA VAL A 361 3.64 10.53 22.33
C VAL A 361 2.26 9.93 22.07
N LEU A 362 2.14 9.18 20.99
CA LEU A 362 1.01 8.32 20.71
C LEU A 362 1.17 7.03 21.54
N VAL A 363 0.25 6.79 22.45
CA VAL A 363 0.16 5.56 23.26
C VAL A 363 -0.87 4.66 22.60
N ILE A 364 -0.40 3.63 21.92
CA ILE A 364 -1.17 2.83 20.96
C ILE A 364 -1.42 1.45 21.55
N PRO A 365 -2.69 0.99 21.68
CA PRO A 365 -2.98 -0.35 22.18
C PRO A 365 -2.48 -1.41 21.20
N SER A 366 -1.84 -2.46 21.69
CA SER A 366 -1.45 -3.59 20.86
C SER A 366 -2.70 -4.30 20.31
N GLN A 367 -2.72 -4.50 18.99
CA GLN A 367 -3.77 -5.24 18.28
C GLN A 367 -3.23 -6.56 17.69
N ARG A 368 -2.03 -6.99 18.14
CA ARG A 368 -1.36 -8.20 17.60
C ARG A 368 -2.05 -9.52 17.97
N ASP A 369 -2.80 -9.57 19.08
CA ASP A 369 -3.39 -10.80 19.61
C ASP A 369 -4.87 -10.92 19.29
N SER A 370 -5.18 -11.34 18.07
CA SER A 370 -6.44 -11.99 17.74
C SER A 370 -6.31 -12.81 16.45
N THR A 371 -5.51 -13.85 16.51
CA THR A 371 -5.67 -15.00 15.62
C THR A 371 -6.94 -15.74 16.03
N SER A 372 -8.06 -15.33 15.50
CA SER A 372 -9.28 -16.13 15.46
C SER A 372 -10.13 -15.63 14.29
N HIS A 373 -9.79 -16.12 13.12
CA HIS A 373 -10.69 -16.20 11.96
C HIS A 373 -10.60 -17.58 11.34
#